data_aa693cff703df7f8c74e462860609825
#
_entry.id   aa693cff703df7f8c74e462860609825
#
_cell.length_a   1.000
_cell.length_b   1.000
_cell.length_c   1.000
_cell.angle_alpha   90.00
_cell.angle_beta   90.00
_cell.angle_gamma   90.00
#
_symmetry.space_group_name_H-M   'P 1'
#
loop_
_entity.id
_entity.type
_entity.pdbx_description
1 polymer ?
#
loop_
_entity_poly.entity_id
_entity_poly.type
_entity_poly.pdbx_seq_one_letter_code
_entity_poly.pdbx_strand_id
1 'polypeptide(L)'
;TGATHFIVVSPASVVPNWCKEVAEKSKLRVTKIHGAGRMNAFQDWQKNGGVAVTNFETTGYLKVDKAFKFDMMIVDEAHYIKNAEARRTQNVIHLSEHTDRILFMTGTALENKVDEMISLVQVLQPAIASELHHIAFMSSAPQFRERVAPVYYRRKREDVLTELPELIDNKEWCTMSPEETTVYEATVMSKNYMAVRRVSWDIDDLHHSCKAIRMKEIVDEATEDGRKVIIFSNFRETISKIADFMGDVCLPIINGSISPQRRQEIIDEFDKAPAGTVLLAQIQAGGTGLNIQSASVVILC
;
A
#
# COMPACT_ATOMS: atom_id res chain seq x y z
N THR A 1 31.77 -4.56 -3.96
CA THR A 1 31.45 -3.27 -4.61
C THR A 1 31.94 -2.06 -3.79
N GLY A 2 32.23 -2.21 -2.50
CA GLY A 2 32.64 -1.11 -1.61
C GLY A 2 31.52 -0.16 -1.20
N ALA A 3 30.27 -0.40 -1.64
CA ALA A 3 29.12 0.41 -1.27
C ALA A 3 28.73 0.21 0.19
N THR A 4 28.49 1.30 0.92
CA THR A 4 28.30 1.31 2.37
C THR A 4 27.06 2.06 2.82
N HIS A 5 26.52 2.98 2.03
CA HIS A 5 25.43 3.86 2.42
C HIS A 5 24.26 3.75 1.45
N PHE A 6 23.13 3.29 1.96
CA PHE A 6 21.88 3.13 1.20
C PHE A 6 20.75 3.85 1.91
N ILE A 7 19.86 4.49 1.17
CA ILE A 7 18.66 5.10 1.74
C ILE A 7 17.40 4.62 1.04
N VAL A 8 16.41 4.21 1.82
CA VAL A 8 15.08 3.81 1.35
C VAL A 8 14.08 4.87 1.80
N VAL A 9 13.33 5.41 0.85
CA VAL A 9 12.21 6.33 1.07
C VAL A 9 10.93 5.60 0.71
N SER A 10 10.00 5.46 1.66
CA SER A 10 8.75 4.71 1.47
C SER A 10 7.58 5.40 2.17
N PRO A 11 6.32 5.00 1.93
CA PRO A 11 5.21 5.42 2.78
C PRO A 11 5.44 5.06 4.24
N ALA A 12 4.95 5.88 5.17
CA ALA A 12 5.18 5.68 6.61
C ALA A 12 4.70 4.30 7.12
N SER A 13 3.63 3.75 6.51
CA SER A 13 3.10 2.43 6.82
C SER A 13 4.05 1.28 6.47
N VAL A 14 4.95 1.48 5.50
CA VAL A 14 5.85 0.45 4.98
C VAL A 14 7.23 0.48 5.64
N VAL A 15 7.58 1.59 6.30
CA VAL A 15 8.88 1.75 6.98
C VAL A 15 9.21 0.60 7.93
N PRO A 16 8.30 0.12 8.82
CA PRO A 16 8.59 -1.01 9.71
C PRO A 16 8.91 -2.29 8.94
N ASN A 17 8.16 -2.57 7.87
CA ASN A 17 8.37 -3.76 7.04
C ASN A 17 9.74 -3.72 6.34
N TRP A 18 10.12 -2.57 5.76
CA TRP A 18 11.46 -2.40 5.19
C TRP A 18 12.56 -2.67 6.20
N CYS A 19 12.41 -2.14 7.44
CA CYS A 19 13.40 -2.38 8.50
C CYS A 19 13.52 -3.87 8.85
N LYS A 20 12.39 -4.59 8.94
CA LYS A 20 12.32 -6.02 9.22
C LYS A 20 12.99 -6.83 8.09
N GLU A 21 12.57 -6.61 6.85
CA GLU A 21 13.06 -7.33 5.68
C GLU A 21 14.58 -7.16 5.48
N VAL A 22 15.10 -5.94 5.63
CA VAL A 22 16.54 -5.71 5.52
C VAL A 22 17.31 -6.40 6.64
N ALA A 23 16.79 -6.37 7.88
CA ALA A 23 17.43 -7.03 9.02
C ALA A 23 17.44 -8.55 8.90
N GLU A 24 16.36 -9.14 8.38
CA GLU A 24 16.23 -10.60 8.23
C GLU A 24 17.00 -11.15 7.02
N LYS A 25 16.98 -10.40 5.89
CA LYS A 25 17.51 -10.89 4.60
C LYS A 25 18.91 -10.38 4.26
N SER A 26 19.48 -9.52 5.10
CA SER A 26 20.83 -8.99 4.86
C SER A 26 21.65 -8.90 6.13
N LYS A 27 22.99 -8.69 5.95
CA LYS A 27 23.92 -8.40 7.06
C LYS A 27 24.13 -6.89 7.25
N LEU A 28 23.37 -6.06 6.54
CA LEU A 28 23.53 -4.61 6.61
C LEU A 28 22.87 -4.07 7.88
N ARG A 29 23.53 -3.07 8.46
CA ARG A 29 22.94 -2.32 9.57
C ARG A 29 21.72 -1.56 9.08
N VAL A 30 20.62 -1.63 9.81
CA VAL A 30 19.38 -0.89 9.52
C VAL A 30 19.26 0.28 10.47
N THR A 31 18.99 1.47 9.94
CA THR A 31 18.76 2.68 10.71
C THR A 31 17.40 3.28 10.35
N LYS A 32 16.42 3.22 11.27
CA LYS A 32 15.11 3.83 11.08
C LYS A 32 15.19 5.33 11.38
N ILE A 33 14.99 6.16 10.35
CA ILE A 33 14.99 7.62 10.45
C ILE A 33 13.55 8.12 10.50
N HIS A 34 12.98 8.18 11.70
CA HIS A 34 11.58 8.57 11.91
C HIS A 34 11.35 9.12 13.32
N GLY A 35 10.32 9.96 13.51
CA GLY A 35 9.92 10.50 14.82
C GLY A 35 10.88 11.53 15.40
N ALA A 36 10.88 11.68 16.73
CA ALA A 36 11.65 12.72 17.44
C ALA A 36 13.17 12.53 17.31
N GLY A 37 13.64 11.28 17.29
CA GLY A 37 15.07 10.94 17.19
C GLY A 37 15.64 10.93 15.77
N ARG A 38 14.87 11.33 14.74
CA ARG A 38 15.26 11.21 13.33
C ARG A 38 16.60 11.84 12.98
N MET A 39 16.95 12.98 13.57
CA MET A 39 18.21 13.68 13.27
C MET A 39 19.42 12.94 13.81
N ASN A 40 19.34 12.42 15.02
CA ASN A 40 20.42 11.62 15.62
C ASN A 40 20.59 10.31 14.84
N ALA A 41 19.50 9.66 14.45
CA ALA A 41 19.53 8.46 13.63
C ALA A 41 20.15 8.73 12.24
N PHE A 42 19.86 9.89 11.65
CA PHE A 42 20.43 10.28 10.37
C PHE A 42 21.95 10.53 10.47
N GLN A 43 22.40 11.26 11.48
CA GLN A 43 23.84 11.50 11.74
C GLN A 43 24.57 10.19 12.02
N ASP A 44 23.96 9.28 12.77
CA ASP A 44 24.52 7.97 13.07
C ASP A 44 24.67 7.14 11.78
N TRP A 45 23.66 7.15 10.90
CA TRP A 45 23.77 6.50 9.59
C TRP A 45 24.83 7.13 8.70
N GLN A 46 24.93 8.46 8.63
CA GLN A 46 25.97 9.13 7.87
C GLN A 46 27.38 8.72 8.32
N LYS A 47 27.57 8.48 9.62
CA LYS A 47 28.86 8.06 10.18
C LYS A 47 29.18 6.58 9.98
N ASN A 48 28.20 5.72 10.12
CA ASN A 48 28.41 4.28 10.24
C ASN A 48 27.91 3.47 9.03
N GLY A 49 27.17 4.09 8.09
CA GLY A 49 26.62 3.42 6.92
C GLY A 49 25.46 2.46 7.23
N GLY A 50 25.22 1.57 6.30
CA GLY A 50 24.11 0.62 6.31
C GLY A 50 22.92 1.14 5.50
N VAL A 51 21.73 0.64 5.80
CA VAL A 51 20.47 1.02 5.15
C VAL A 51 19.69 1.95 6.06
N ALA A 52 19.56 3.21 5.66
CA ALA A 52 18.63 4.16 6.26
C ALA A 52 17.24 3.91 5.69
N VAL A 53 16.21 3.83 6.52
CA VAL A 53 14.82 3.71 6.10
C VAL A 53 14.02 4.89 6.65
N THR A 54 13.38 5.64 5.75
CA THR A 54 12.64 6.87 6.10
C THR A 54 11.35 6.99 5.28
N ASN A 55 10.49 7.94 5.64
CA ASN A 55 9.28 8.23 4.88
C ASN A 55 9.37 9.57 4.15
N PHE A 56 8.45 9.79 3.19
CA PHE A 56 8.43 10.98 2.35
C PHE A 56 8.39 12.30 3.14
N GLU A 57 7.65 12.35 4.24
CA GLU A 57 7.52 13.55 5.06
C GLU A 57 8.81 13.86 5.82
N THR A 58 9.53 12.84 6.23
CA THR A 58 10.79 12.99 6.97
C THR A 58 11.92 13.50 6.08
N THR A 59 11.92 13.20 4.78
CA THR A 59 12.99 13.65 3.85
C THR A 59 13.22 15.15 3.89
N GLY A 60 12.17 15.96 4.10
CA GLY A 60 12.29 17.42 4.20
C GLY A 60 13.02 17.95 5.42
N TYR A 61 13.30 17.11 6.40
CA TYR A 61 14.09 17.47 7.58
C TYR A 61 15.56 17.04 7.48
N LEU A 62 15.91 16.18 6.51
CA LEU A 62 17.25 15.65 6.36
C LEU A 62 18.14 16.71 5.68
N LYS A 63 19.04 17.29 6.46
CA LYS A 63 20.04 18.23 5.96
C LYS A 63 21.29 17.42 5.59
N VAL A 64 21.50 17.22 4.31
CA VAL A 64 22.67 16.52 3.78
C VAL A 64 23.73 17.55 3.42
N ASP A 65 24.95 17.37 3.91
CA ASP A 65 26.07 18.20 3.46
C ASP A 65 26.33 17.96 1.97
N LYS A 66 26.64 19.03 1.21
CA LYS A 66 26.89 18.92 -0.23
C LYS A 66 28.02 17.96 -0.59
N ALA A 67 28.98 17.79 0.31
CA ALA A 67 30.10 16.87 0.11
C ALA A 67 29.74 15.41 0.44
N PHE A 68 28.67 15.16 1.16
CA PHE A 68 28.26 13.80 1.51
C PHE A 68 27.53 13.15 0.35
N LYS A 69 28.02 11.98 -0.06
CA LYS A 69 27.39 11.14 -1.09
C LYS A 69 27.04 9.81 -0.48
N PHE A 70 25.98 9.20 -0.97
CA PHE A 70 25.59 7.83 -0.64
C PHE A 70 25.45 7.01 -1.92
N ASP A 71 25.56 5.70 -1.78
CA ASP A 71 25.76 4.80 -2.91
C ASP A 71 24.49 4.55 -3.73
N MET A 72 23.31 4.57 -3.05
CA MET A 72 22.04 4.31 -3.73
C MET A 72 20.87 4.87 -2.96
N MET A 73 19.89 5.40 -3.68
CA MET A 73 18.57 5.75 -3.17
C MET A 73 17.50 4.84 -3.78
N ILE A 74 16.65 4.29 -2.93
CA ILE A 74 15.48 3.50 -3.32
C ILE A 74 14.24 4.28 -2.90
N VAL A 75 13.32 4.51 -3.82
CA VAL A 75 12.01 5.13 -3.53
C VAL A 75 10.93 4.10 -3.82
N ASP A 76 10.32 3.62 -2.76
CA ASP A 76 9.21 2.69 -2.84
C ASP A 76 7.89 3.46 -2.96
N GLU A 77 6.94 2.90 -3.69
CA GLU A 77 5.70 3.55 -4.08
C GLU A 77 5.94 4.93 -4.72
N ALA A 78 6.84 4.98 -5.70
CA ALA A 78 7.28 6.22 -6.35
C ALA A 78 6.13 7.05 -6.97
N HIS A 79 4.94 6.49 -7.16
CA HIS A 79 3.76 7.25 -7.56
C HIS A 79 3.38 8.37 -6.57
N TYR A 80 3.86 8.31 -5.31
CA TYR A 80 3.70 9.40 -4.35
C TYR A 80 4.43 10.69 -4.74
N ILE A 81 5.44 10.61 -5.60
CA ILE A 81 6.25 11.76 -6.07
C ILE A 81 5.99 12.13 -7.54
N LYS A 82 4.89 11.68 -8.12
CA LYS A 82 4.50 11.99 -9.51
C LYS A 82 4.21 13.47 -9.80
N ASN A 83 3.80 14.24 -8.77
CA ASN A 83 3.57 15.68 -8.89
C ASN A 83 4.85 16.43 -8.54
N ALA A 84 5.50 17.01 -9.55
CA ALA A 84 6.76 17.76 -9.42
C ALA A 84 6.67 18.97 -8.47
N GLU A 85 5.51 19.60 -8.36
CA GLU A 85 5.31 20.78 -7.50
C GLU A 85 5.07 20.42 -6.03
N ALA A 86 4.77 19.15 -5.73
CA ALA A 86 4.53 18.74 -4.37
C ALA A 86 5.80 18.81 -3.52
N ARG A 87 5.69 19.37 -2.31
CA ARG A 87 6.83 19.54 -1.39
C ARG A 87 7.60 18.23 -1.14
N ARG A 88 6.89 17.10 -1.01
CA ARG A 88 7.52 15.79 -0.83
C ARG A 88 8.36 15.37 -2.04
N THR A 89 7.93 15.70 -3.27
CA THR A 89 8.67 15.43 -4.50
C THR A 89 9.95 16.25 -4.54
N GLN A 90 9.87 17.55 -4.24
CA GLN A 90 11.03 18.44 -4.18
C GLN A 90 12.06 17.96 -3.16
N ASN A 91 11.62 17.50 -1.99
CA ASN A 91 12.52 16.96 -0.97
C ASN A 91 13.23 15.68 -1.44
N VAL A 92 12.52 14.77 -2.14
CA VAL A 92 13.12 13.55 -2.70
C VAL A 92 14.09 13.89 -3.82
N ILE A 93 13.76 14.85 -4.71
CA ILE A 93 14.66 15.32 -5.76
C ILE A 93 15.94 15.91 -5.15
N HIS A 94 15.81 16.77 -4.15
CA HIS A 94 16.98 17.33 -3.47
C HIS A 94 17.86 16.23 -2.83
N LEU A 95 17.25 15.24 -2.22
CA LEU A 95 17.99 14.10 -1.65
C LEU A 95 18.68 13.28 -2.75
N SER A 96 18.07 13.15 -3.93
CA SER A 96 18.63 12.38 -5.06
C SER A 96 19.90 13.00 -5.66
N GLU A 97 20.17 14.29 -5.44
CA GLU A 97 21.40 14.97 -5.88
C GLU A 97 22.67 14.43 -5.20
N HIS A 98 22.48 13.66 -4.12
CA HIS A 98 23.57 13.08 -3.34
C HIS A 98 23.94 11.64 -3.74
N THR A 99 23.36 11.10 -4.82
CA THR A 99 23.67 9.77 -5.33
C THR A 99 23.57 9.72 -6.85
N ASP A 100 24.36 8.84 -7.46
CA ASP A 100 24.31 8.56 -8.89
C ASP A 100 23.42 7.33 -9.21
N ARG A 101 22.91 6.64 -8.20
CA ARG A 101 22.13 5.42 -8.37
C ARG A 101 20.78 5.55 -7.67
N ILE A 102 19.73 5.62 -8.48
CA ILE A 102 18.36 5.77 -7.99
C ILE A 102 17.51 4.64 -8.55
N LEU A 103 16.74 4.01 -7.68
CA LEU A 103 15.75 3.01 -8.04
C LEU A 103 14.35 3.48 -7.59
N PHE A 104 13.44 3.67 -8.52
CA PHE A 104 12.03 3.88 -8.23
C PHE A 104 11.28 2.56 -8.37
N MET A 105 10.48 2.24 -7.37
CA MET A 105 9.62 1.06 -7.34
C MET A 105 8.17 1.52 -7.22
N THR A 106 7.28 1.00 -8.05
CA THR A 106 5.85 1.28 -7.99
C THR A 106 5.04 0.20 -8.68
N GLY A 107 3.93 -0.20 -8.10
CA GLY A 107 2.97 -1.11 -8.72
C GLY A 107 2.08 -0.46 -9.80
N THR A 108 2.00 0.89 -9.84
CA THR A 108 0.97 1.63 -10.60
C THR A 108 1.52 2.63 -11.62
N ALA A 109 2.78 2.47 -12.06
CA ALA A 109 3.48 3.48 -12.88
C ALA A 109 2.78 3.86 -14.21
N LEU A 110 1.95 3.00 -14.77
CA LEU A 110 1.33 3.18 -16.09
C LEU A 110 -0.22 3.18 -16.08
N GLU A 111 -0.85 3.06 -14.89
CA GLU A 111 -2.30 2.83 -14.86
C GLU A 111 -3.14 4.07 -15.12
N ASN A 112 -2.64 5.28 -14.83
CA ASN A 112 -3.48 6.47 -14.85
C ASN A 112 -3.11 7.51 -15.90
N LYS A 113 -1.85 7.84 -16.09
CA LYS A 113 -1.41 8.84 -17.09
C LYS A 113 0.04 8.65 -17.49
N VAL A 114 0.30 8.71 -18.79
CA VAL A 114 1.67 8.69 -19.34
C VAL A 114 2.53 9.82 -18.79
N ASP A 115 1.95 11.01 -18.61
CA ASP A 115 2.65 12.17 -18.06
C ASP A 115 3.19 11.94 -16.65
N GLU A 116 2.48 11.15 -15.81
CA GLU A 116 2.95 10.78 -14.46
C GLU A 116 4.21 9.91 -14.53
N MET A 117 4.25 8.96 -15.46
CA MET A 117 5.44 8.14 -15.69
C MET A 117 6.61 9.00 -16.22
N ILE A 118 6.35 9.88 -17.20
CA ILE A 118 7.37 10.77 -17.75
C ILE A 118 7.94 11.68 -16.65
N SER A 119 7.11 12.15 -15.72
CA SER A 119 7.57 12.94 -14.57
C SER A 119 8.53 12.15 -13.66
N LEU A 120 8.30 10.85 -13.44
CA LEU A 120 9.24 9.99 -12.71
C LEU A 120 10.54 9.78 -13.50
N VAL A 121 10.44 9.53 -14.80
CA VAL A 121 11.61 9.40 -15.68
C VAL A 121 12.42 10.71 -15.74
N GLN A 122 11.78 11.88 -15.64
CA GLN A 122 12.46 13.17 -15.59
C GLN A 122 13.46 13.27 -14.42
N VAL A 123 13.15 12.65 -13.27
CA VAL A 123 14.07 12.63 -12.13
C VAL A 123 15.23 11.66 -12.37
N LEU A 124 14.99 10.53 -13.04
CA LEU A 124 16.00 9.49 -13.27
C LEU A 124 16.92 9.84 -14.45
N GLN A 125 16.34 10.23 -15.57
CA GLN A 125 17.02 10.48 -16.84
C GLN A 125 16.33 11.59 -17.64
N PRO A 126 16.66 12.88 -17.41
CA PRO A 126 15.99 14.01 -18.06
C PRO A 126 16.01 13.96 -19.57
N ALA A 127 17.08 13.44 -20.18
CA ALA A 127 17.20 13.32 -21.65
C ALA A 127 16.14 12.36 -22.21
N ILE A 128 15.95 11.20 -21.59
CA ILE A 128 14.92 10.22 -21.98
C ILE A 128 13.52 10.80 -21.77
N ALA A 129 13.28 11.50 -20.67
CA ALA A 129 11.99 12.14 -20.41
C ALA A 129 11.62 13.16 -21.48
N SER A 130 12.58 13.97 -21.93
CA SER A 130 12.39 14.93 -23.02
C SER A 130 11.95 14.23 -24.32
N GLU A 131 12.60 13.13 -24.69
CA GLU A 131 12.21 12.34 -25.85
C GLU A 131 10.81 11.73 -25.70
N LEU A 132 10.49 11.20 -24.51
CA LEU A 132 9.17 10.61 -24.21
C LEU A 132 8.04 11.64 -24.28
N HIS A 133 8.27 12.90 -23.89
CA HIS A 133 7.28 13.96 -24.03
C HIS A 133 6.85 14.17 -25.49
N HIS A 134 7.77 14.11 -26.42
CA HIS A 134 7.47 14.27 -27.86
C HIS A 134 6.62 13.15 -28.43
N ILE A 135 6.65 11.96 -27.85
CA ILE A 135 5.91 10.76 -28.30
C ILE A 135 4.86 10.27 -27.30
N ALA A 136 4.50 11.09 -26.32
CA ALA A 136 3.53 10.72 -25.27
C ALA A 136 2.16 10.28 -25.83
N PHE A 137 1.72 10.88 -26.94
CA PHE A 137 0.50 10.52 -27.65
C PHE A 137 0.54 9.10 -28.26
N MET A 138 1.72 8.50 -28.40
CA MET A 138 1.95 7.16 -28.92
C MET A 138 2.31 6.16 -27.79
N SER A 139 1.85 6.36 -26.57
CA SER A 139 2.26 5.57 -25.38
C SER A 139 2.00 4.07 -25.48
N SER A 140 1.04 3.66 -26.31
CA SER A 140 0.76 2.24 -26.59
C SER A 140 1.65 1.64 -27.69
N ALA A 141 2.36 2.45 -28.44
CA ALA A 141 3.16 2.01 -29.59
C ALA A 141 4.50 1.38 -29.16
N PRO A 142 5.05 0.46 -29.97
CA PRO A 142 6.36 -0.14 -29.71
C PRO A 142 7.47 0.89 -29.53
N GLN A 143 7.47 1.97 -30.30
CA GLN A 143 8.48 3.04 -30.24
C GLN A 143 8.57 3.70 -28.86
N PHE A 144 7.44 3.91 -28.21
CA PHE A 144 7.42 4.44 -26.84
C PHE A 144 8.06 3.46 -25.86
N ARG A 145 7.75 2.16 -25.99
CA ARG A 145 8.32 1.10 -25.15
C ARG A 145 9.83 0.98 -25.34
N GLU A 146 10.32 1.07 -26.56
CA GLU A 146 11.77 1.03 -26.85
C GLU A 146 12.50 2.22 -26.22
N ARG A 147 11.90 3.41 -26.26
CA ARG A 147 12.50 4.61 -25.66
C ARG A 147 12.55 4.58 -24.14
N VAL A 148 11.55 4.02 -23.49
CA VAL A 148 11.50 3.93 -22.03
C VAL A 148 12.30 2.74 -21.48
N ALA A 149 12.56 1.72 -22.30
CA ALA A 149 13.21 0.48 -21.89
C ALA A 149 14.53 0.63 -21.09
N PRO A 150 15.42 1.62 -21.40
CA PRO A 150 16.66 1.79 -20.62
C PRO A 150 16.44 2.16 -19.16
N VAL A 151 15.28 2.73 -18.81
CA VAL A 151 14.96 3.22 -17.45
C VAL A 151 13.72 2.59 -16.85
N TYR A 152 13.09 1.68 -17.56
CA TYR A 152 11.83 1.08 -17.13
C TYR A 152 11.85 -0.43 -17.28
N TYR A 153 11.57 -1.12 -16.17
CA TYR A 153 11.42 -2.56 -16.15
C TYR A 153 10.08 -2.93 -15.48
N ARG A 154 9.25 -3.69 -16.18
CA ARG A 154 7.98 -4.18 -15.66
C ARG A 154 7.98 -5.70 -15.61
N ARG A 155 7.60 -6.23 -14.45
CA ARG A 155 7.23 -7.65 -14.29
C ARG A 155 5.74 -7.74 -14.04
N LYS A 156 5.07 -8.55 -14.82
CA LYS A 156 3.71 -8.95 -14.50
C LYS A 156 3.75 -10.17 -13.57
N ARG A 157 2.76 -10.24 -12.67
CA ARG A 157 2.61 -11.37 -11.74
C ARG A 157 2.51 -12.70 -12.51
N GLU A 158 1.76 -12.73 -13.59
CA GLU A 158 1.53 -13.88 -14.47
C GLU A 158 2.84 -14.41 -15.09
N ASP A 159 3.80 -13.51 -15.38
CA ASP A 159 5.08 -13.87 -16.02
C ASP A 159 6.10 -14.47 -15.04
N VAL A 160 5.92 -14.25 -13.74
CA VAL A 160 6.95 -14.54 -12.72
C VAL A 160 6.52 -15.60 -11.72
N LEU A 161 5.24 -15.65 -11.38
CA LEU A 161 4.70 -16.50 -10.33
C LEU A 161 3.81 -17.59 -10.91
N THR A 162 4.42 -18.49 -11.69
CA THR A 162 3.75 -19.65 -12.30
C THR A 162 3.29 -20.69 -11.28
N GLU A 163 3.82 -20.62 -10.05
CA GLU A 163 3.51 -21.56 -8.96
C GLU A 163 2.33 -21.11 -8.08
N LEU A 164 1.85 -19.87 -8.25
CA LEU A 164 0.71 -19.39 -7.48
C LEU A 164 -0.59 -19.95 -8.06
N PRO A 165 -1.52 -20.37 -7.19
CA PRO A 165 -2.86 -20.73 -7.62
C PRO A 165 -3.55 -19.55 -8.31
N GLU A 166 -4.47 -19.87 -9.22
CA GLU A 166 -5.27 -18.88 -9.92
C GLU A 166 -6.06 -18.02 -8.92
N LEU A 167 -6.10 -16.71 -9.17
CA LEU A 167 -6.95 -15.80 -8.40
C LEU A 167 -8.39 -16.01 -8.84
N ILE A 168 -9.23 -16.48 -7.93
CA ILE A 168 -10.67 -16.62 -8.16
C ILE A 168 -11.34 -15.34 -7.69
N ASP A 169 -11.92 -14.57 -8.62
CA ASP A 169 -12.68 -13.35 -8.36
C ASP A 169 -14.18 -13.64 -8.48
N ASN A 170 -14.85 -13.78 -7.34
CA ASN A 170 -16.28 -14.05 -7.28
C ASN A 170 -17.05 -12.79 -6.91
N LYS A 171 -18.11 -12.50 -7.66
CA LYS A 171 -19.07 -11.45 -7.34
C LYS A 171 -20.30 -12.07 -6.71
N GLU A 172 -20.48 -11.82 -5.42
CA GLU A 172 -21.63 -12.29 -4.67
C GLU A 172 -22.80 -11.31 -4.80
N TRP A 173 -23.93 -11.83 -5.26
CA TRP A 173 -25.18 -11.08 -5.39
C TRP A 173 -26.15 -11.48 -4.28
N CYS A 174 -26.53 -10.52 -3.45
CA CYS A 174 -27.44 -10.73 -2.33
C CYS A 174 -28.78 -10.06 -2.63
N THR A 175 -29.87 -10.79 -2.43
CA THR A 175 -31.22 -10.22 -2.51
C THR A 175 -31.54 -9.49 -1.23
N MET A 176 -31.88 -8.21 -1.33
CA MET A 176 -32.23 -7.38 -0.17
C MET A 176 -33.41 -7.94 0.59
N SER A 177 -33.36 -7.90 1.91
CA SER A 177 -34.50 -8.16 2.78
C SER A 177 -35.57 -7.05 2.63
N PRO A 178 -36.81 -7.28 3.07
CA PRO A 178 -37.84 -6.23 3.08
C PRO A 178 -37.42 -4.99 3.86
N GLU A 179 -36.69 -5.15 4.96
CA GLU A 179 -36.15 -4.08 5.78
C GLU A 179 -35.09 -3.27 5.01
N GLU A 180 -34.10 -3.96 4.40
CA GLU A 180 -33.10 -3.31 3.56
C GLU A 180 -33.73 -2.57 2.38
N THR A 181 -34.75 -3.15 1.74
CA THR A 181 -35.47 -2.53 0.62
C THR A 181 -36.11 -1.22 1.05
N THR A 182 -36.76 -1.19 2.20
CA THR A 182 -37.40 0.02 2.76
C THR A 182 -36.36 1.12 2.99
N VAL A 183 -35.24 0.78 3.61
CA VAL A 183 -34.14 1.74 3.88
C VAL A 183 -33.49 2.20 2.57
N TYR A 184 -33.34 1.30 1.60
CA TYR A 184 -32.79 1.60 0.27
C TYR A 184 -33.66 2.63 -0.47
N GLU A 185 -34.96 2.40 -0.55
CA GLU A 185 -35.91 3.32 -1.21
C GLU A 185 -35.88 4.71 -0.58
N ALA A 186 -35.92 4.78 0.76
CA ALA A 186 -35.83 6.04 1.48
C ALA A 186 -34.51 6.77 1.22
N THR A 187 -33.39 6.01 1.18
CA THR A 187 -32.05 6.56 0.92
C THR A 187 -31.89 7.06 -0.50
N VAL A 188 -32.43 6.34 -1.49
CA VAL A 188 -32.45 6.78 -2.90
C VAL A 188 -33.22 8.10 -3.05
N MET A 189 -34.38 8.24 -2.39
CA MET A 189 -35.18 9.47 -2.41
C MET A 189 -34.41 10.66 -1.82
N SER A 190 -33.53 10.44 -0.86
CA SER A 190 -32.66 11.48 -0.28
C SER A 190 -31.54 11.94 -1.20
N LYS A 191 -31.33 11.29 -2.34
CA LYS A 191 -30.20 11.50 -3.29
C LYS A 191 -28.80 11.38 -2.68
N ASN A 192 -28.67 10.67 -1.57
CA ASN A 192 -27.39 10.43 -0.91
C ASN A 192 -26.74 9.14 -1.45
N TYR A 193 -26.04 9.25 -2.57
CA TYR A 193 -25.41 8.10 -3.25
C TYR A 193 -24.37 7.35 -2.38
N MET A 194 -23.74 8.03 -1.44
CA MET A 194 -22.79 7.37 -0.53
C MET A 194 -23.52 6.52 0.52
N ALA A 195 -24.66 6.97 1.01
CA ALA A 195 -25.51 6.19 1.90
C ALA A 195 -26.15 4.99 1.18
N VAL A 196 -26.59 5.16 -0.08
CA VAL A 196 -27.12 4.04 -0.90
C VAL A 196 -26.14 2.86 -0.97
N ARG A 197 -24.83 3.12 -1.08
CA ARG A 197 -23.80 2.07 -1.12
C ARG A 197 -23.66 1.27 0.18
N ARG A 198 -24.14 1.85 1.30
CA ARG A 198 -23.99 1.26 2.64
C ARG A 198 -25.31 0.72 3.21
N VAL A 199 -26.42 0.79 2.48
CA VAL A 199 -27.74 0.46 3.01
C VAL A 199 -27.78 -0.85 3.78
N SER A 200 -27.21 -1.93 3.22
CA SER A 200 -27.17 -3.24 3.90
C SER A 200 -26.32 -3.24 5.19
N TRP A 201 -25.45 -2.25 5.39
CA TRP A 201 -24.65 -2.10 6.60
C TRP A 201 -25.20 -1.05 7.57
N ASP A 202 -26.19 -0.25 7.13
CA ASP A 202 -26.77 0.84 7.91
C ASP A 202 -28.14 0.49 8.50
N ILE A 203 -28.63 -0.76 8.35
CA ILE A 203 -29.79 -1.28 9.09
C ILE A 203 -29.46 -1.50 10.56
N ASP A 204 -30.50 -1.53 11.41
CA ASP A 204 -30.35 -1.60 12.87
C ASP A 204 -29.77 -2.95 13.33
N ASP A 205 -30.21 -4.06 12.71
CA ASP A 205 -29.74 -5.41 13.05
C ASP A 205 -29.12 -6.11 11.82
N LEU A 206 -27.82 -6.34 11.85
CA LEU A 206 -27.10 -7.00 10.77
C LEU A 206 -27.50 -8.46 10.55
N HIS A 207 -28.23 -9.09 11.48
CA HIS A 207 -28.82 -10.41 11.25
C HIS A 207 -29.94 -10.37 10.20
N HIS A 208 -30.44 -9.19 9.83
CA HIS A 208 -31.38 -8.99 8.74
C HIS A 208 -30.70 -8.47 7.46
N SER A 209 -29.38 -8.25 7.48
CA SER A 209 -28.61 -7.82 6.32
C SER A 209 -28.23 -9.00 5.42
N CYS A 210 -28.69 -8.96 4.18
CA CYS A 210 -28.33 -9.98 3.21
C CYS A 210 -26.80 -10.08 3.00
N LYS A 211 -26.10 -8.95 3.00
CA LYS A 211 -24.64 -8.90 2.83
C LYS A 211 -23.90 -9.39 4.07
N ALA A 212 -24.37 -9.04 5.27
CA ALA A 212 -23.73 -9.48 6.51
C ALA A 212 -23.90 -11.01 6.70
N ILE A 213 -25.08 -11.56 6.41
CA ILE A 213 -25.34 -12.98 6.44
C ILE A 213 -24.42 -13.71 5.44
N ARG A 214 -24.39 -13.26 4.18
CA ARG A 214 -23.55 -13.90 3.15
C ARG A 214 -22.06 -13.81 3.48
N MET A 215 -21.62 -12.66 3.96
CA MET A 215 -20.25 -12.49 4.44
C MET A 215 -19.90 -13.49 5.54
N LYS A 216 -20.82 -13.67 6.52
CA LYS A 216 -20.61 -14.65 7.60
C LYS A 216 -20.53 -16.07 7.07
N GLU A 217 -21.40 -16.47 6.14
CA GLU A 217 -21.35 -17.77 5.47
C GLU A 217 -19.99 -18.02 4.81
N ILE A 218 -19.45 -17.03 4.07
CA ILE A 218 -18.13 -17.13 3.42
C ILE A 218 -17.02 -17.30 4.46
N VAL A 219 -17.12 -16.61 5.59
CA VAL A 219 -16.14 -16.75 6.69
C VAL A 219 -16.25 -18.13 7.34
N ASP A 220 -17.46 -18.63 7.55
CA ASP A 220 -17.70 -19.96 8.12
C ASP A 220 -17.15 -21.05 7.17
N GLU A 221 -17.45 -20.99 5.86
CA GLU A 221 -16.90 -21.86 4.81
C GLU A 221 -15.35 -21.82 4.80
N ALA A 222 -14.77 -20.63 4.83
CA ALA A 222 -13.31 -20.47 4.87
C ALA A 222 -12.69 -21.06 6.15
N THR A 223 -13.39 -20.96 7.26
CA THR A 223 -12.97 -21.55 8.55
C THR A 223 -12.95 -23.07 8.51
N GLU A 224 -13.98 -23.68 7.94
CA GLU A 224 -14.06 -25.14 7.74
C GLU A 224 -12.92 -25.65 6.85
N ASP A 225 -12.55 -24.85 5.85
CA ASP A 225 -11.40 -25.12 4.96
C ASP A 225 -10.02 -24.85 5.61
N GLY A 226 -9.97 -24.47 6.85
CA GLY A 226 -8.72 -24.14 7.56
C GLY A 226 -8.07 -22.82 7.13
N ARG A 227 -8.85 -21.89 6.56
CA ARG A 227 -8.38 -20.61 6.00
C ARG A 227 -8.62 -19.45 6.95
N LYS A 228 -7.87 -18.36 6.72
CA LYS A 228 -8.07 -17.06 7.36
C LYS A 228 -8.64 -16.07 6.37
N VAL A 229 -9.40 -15.10 6.86
CA VAL A 229 -10.14 -14.14 6.05
C VAL A 229 -9.69 -12.72 6.36
N ILE A 230 -9.55 -11.89 5.32
CA ILE A 230 -9.42 -10.44 5.45
C ILE A 230 -10.67 -9.78 4.88
N ILE A 231 -11.28 -8.87 5.63
CA ILE A 231 -12.42 -8.08 5.19
C ILE A 231 -12.02 -6.62 5.08
N PHE A 232 -12.20 -6.04 3.89
CA PHE A 232 -11.93 -4.64 3.62
C PHE A 232 -13.22 -3.84 3.41
N SER A 233 -13.24 -2.63 3.92
CA SER A 233 -14.24 -1.63 3.54
C SER A 233 -13.63 -0.23 3.47
N ASN A 234 -14.23 0.64 2.67
CA ASN A 234 -13.88 2.06 2.64
C ASN A 234 -14.41 2.81 3.88
N PHE A 235 -15.47 2.30 4.51
CA PHE A 235 -16.23 2.98 5.56
C PHE A 235 -15.87 2.44 6.95
N ARG A 236 -15.40 3.34 7.83
CA ARG A 236 -15.01 2.97 9.21
C ARG A 236 -16.19 2.43 10.01
N GLU A 237 -17.37 3.07 9.86
CA GLU A 237 -18.60 2.65 10.54
C GLU A 237 -19.00 1.22 10.14
N THR A 238 -18.93 0.92 8.82
CA THR A 238 -19.20 -0.43 8.31
C THR A 238 -18.28 -1.46 8.95
N ILE A 239 -16.97 -1.18 9.01
CA ILE A 239 -15.99 -2.10 9.62
C ILE A 239 -16.28 -2.32 11.11
N SER A 240 -16.66 -1.26 11.85
CA SER A 240 -17.02 -1.39 13.27
C SER A 240 -18.25 -2.26 13.45
N LYS A 241 -19.30 -2.04 12.65
CA LYS A 241 -20.51 -2.88 12.68
C LYS A 241 -20.22 -4.34 12.33
N ILE A 242 -19.33 -4.59 11.36
CA ILE A 242 -18.89 -5.96 11.03
C ILE A 242 -18.14 -6.58 12.21
N ALA A 243 -17.27 -5.83 12.88
CA ALA A 243 -16.56 -6.34 14.06
C ALA A 243 -17.53 -6.75 15.17
N ASP A 244 -18.51 -5.90 15.46
CA ASP A 244 -19.54 -6.18 16.48
C ASP A 244 -20.40 -7.40 16.09
N PHE A 245 -20.75 -7.53 14.80
CA PHE A 245 -21.53 -8.65 14.28
C PHE A 245 -20.77 -9.98 14.30
N MET A 246 -19.48 -9.97 13.97
CA MET A 246 -18.63 -11.15 13.91
C MET A 246 -18.06 -11.57 15.29
N GLY A 247 -17.96 -10.63 16.24
CA GLY A 247 -17.53 -10.87 17.61
C GLY A 247 -16.07 -11.31 17.73
N ASP A 248 -15.82 -12.29 18.60
CA ASP A 248 -14.49 -12.71 19.07
C ASP A 248 -13.56 -13.30 18.00
N VAL A 249 -14.07 -13.61 16.81
CA VAL A 249 -13.24 -14.09 15.69
C VAL A 249 -12.42 -12.98 15.04
N CYS A 250 -12.74 -11.72 15.32
CA CYS A 250 -12.09 -10.55 14.76
C CYS A 250 -10.91 -10.08 15.60
N LEU A 251 -9.78 -9.80 14.93
CA LEU A 251 -8.69 -9.05 15.52
C LEU A 251 -8.98 -7.54 15.54
N PRO A 252 -8.21 -6.74 16.30
CA PRO A 252 -8.37 -5.30 16.32
C PRO A 252 -8.33 -4.69 14.91
N ILE A 253 -9.23 -3.74 14.65
CA ILE A 253 -9.43 -3.14 13.32
C ILE A 253 -8.21 -2.32 12.89
N ILE A 254 -7.71 -2.55 11.68
CA ILE A 254 -6.68 -1.70 11.05
C ILE A 254 -7.35 -0.52 10.34
N ASN A 255 -7.15 0.69 10.86
CA ASN A 255 -7.65 1.92 10.26
C ASN A 255 -6.62 3.06 10.30
N GLY A 256 -7.00 4.23 9.77
CA GLY A 256 -6.09 5.39 9.67
C GLY A 256 -5.61 5.99 11.00
N SER A 257 -6.28 5.72 12.12
CA SER A 257 -5.91 6.24 13.44
C SER A 257 -4.83 5.41 14.17
N ILE A 258 -4.55 4.19 13.68
CA ILE A 258 -3.59 3.28 14.31
C ILE A 258 -2.17 3.60 13.82
N SER A 259 -1.21 3.60 14.75
CA SER A 259 0.20 3.79 14.41
C SER A 259 0.73 2.66 13.48
N PRO A 260 1.72 2.94 12.63
CA PRO A 260 2.33 1.92 11.79
C PRO A 260 2.88 0.73 12.59
N GLN A 261 3.41 0.98 13.78
CA GLN A 261 3.90 -0.08 14.65
C GLN A 261 2.76 -0.99 15.12
N ARG A 262 1.64 -0.42 15.60
CA ARG A 262 0.50 -1.22 16.07
C ARG A 262 -0.15 -2.02 14.93
N ARG A 263 -0.15 -1.49 13.71
CA ARG A 263 -0.59 -2.24 12.52
C ARG A 263 0.25 -3.49 12.30
N GLN A 264 1.58 -3.36 12.39
CA GLN A 264 2.47 -4.50 12.23
C GLN A 264 2.26 -5.55 13.32
N GLU A 265 2.06 -5.12 14.58
CA GLU A 265 1.75 -6.01 15.70
C GLU A 265 0.46 -6.82 15.44
N ILE A 266 -0.61 -6.17 14.95
CA ILE A 266 -1.87 -6.84 14.60
C ILE A 266 -1.66 -7.86 13.47
N ILE A 267 -0.84 -7.54 12.47
CA ILE A 267 -0.51 -8.47 11.39
C ILE A 267 0.28 -9.66 11.93
N ASP A 268 1.27 -9.41 12.77
CA ASP A 268 2.05 -10.48 13.40
C ASP A 268 1.19 -11.37 14.32
N GLU A 269 0.18 -10.79 14.97
CA GLU A 269 -0.86 -11.53 15.73
C GLU A 269 -1.72 -12.39 14.78
N PHE A 270 -2.16 -11.80 13.65
CA PHE A 270 -2.95 -12.49 12.65
C PHE A 270 -2.18 -13.65 12.00
N ASP A 271 -0.89 -13.47 11.72
CA ASP A 271 -0.05 -14.53 11.15
C ASP A 271 0.03 -15.77 12.06
N LYS A 272 -0.01 -15.58 13.39
CA LYS A 272 0.05 -16.64 14.39
C LYS A 272 -1.33 -17.18 14.80
N ALA A 273 -2.39 -16.49 14.46
CA ALA A 273 -3.74 -16.85 14.85
C ALA A 273 -4.22 -18.14 14.16
N PRO A 274 -5.17 -18.86 14.74
CA PRO A 274 -5.74 -20.07 14.13
C PRO A 274 -6.56 -19.76 12.88
N ALA A 275 -6.93 -20.81 12.14
CA ALA A 275 -7.93 -20.73 11.07
C ALA A 275 -9.25 -20.14 11.62
N GLY A 276 -10.00 -19.46 10.75
CA GLY A 276 -11.24 -18.79 11.12
C GLY A 276 -11.05 -17.41 11.74
N THR A 277 -9.81 -16.99 12.02
CA THR A 277 -9.54 -15.62 12.46
C THR A 277 -9.77 -14.64 11.33
N VAL A 278 -10.47 -13.54 11.62
CA VAL A 278 -10.81 -12.48 10.69
C VAL A 278 -9.99 -11.23 10.98
N LEU A 279 -9.34 -10.69 9.96
CA LEU A 279 -8.69 -9.38 9.99
C LEU A 279 -9.55 -8.33 9.30
N LEU A 280 -9.90 -7.28 10.01
CA LEU A 280 -10.70 -6.17 9.49
C LEU A 280 -9.82 -4.97 9.18
N ALA A 281 -9.90 -4.43 7.97
CA ALA A 281 -9.07 -3.30 7.58
C ALA A 281 -9.82 -2.28 6.72
N GLN A 282 -9.58 -1.00 6.99
CA GLN A 282 -9.99 0.07 6.10
C GLN A 282 -9.09 0.08 4.86
N ILE A 283 -9.66 0.13 3.64
CA ILE A 283 -8.90 0.03 2.38
C ILE A 283 -7.73 1.04 2.34
N GLN A 284 -7.96 2.30 2.72
CA GLN A 284 -6.92 3.34 2.71
C GLN A 284 -5.78 3.10 3.71
N ALA A 285 -6.02 2.32 4.77
CA ALA A 285 -5.05 2.06 5.81
C ALA A 285 -4.40 0.68 5.72
N GLY A 286 -5.11 -0.29 5.14
CA GLY A 286 -4.70 -1.69 5.03
C GLY A 286 -4.40 -2.15 3.60
N GLY A 287 -4.85 -1.39 2.59
CA GLY A 287 -4.70 -1.76 1.18
C GLY A 287 -3.33 -1.42 0.57
N THR A 288 -2.47 -0.66 1.27
CA THR A 288 -1.15 -0.28 0.77
C THR A 288 -0.06 -0.58 1.78
N GLY A 289 0.97 -1.31 1.32
CA GLY A 289 2.21 -1.49 2.06
C GLY A 289 2.15 -2.42 3.27
N LEU A 290 1.09 -3.19 3.44
CA LEU A 290 1.01 -4.26 4.42
C LEU A 290 1.32 -5.59 3.75
N ASN A 291 2.24 -6.36 4.34
CA ASN A 291 2.54 -7.71 3.89
C ASN A 291 1.70 -8.71 4.71
N ILE A 292 0.55 -9.11 4.16
CA ILE A 292 -0.37 -10.05 4.81
C ILE A 292 -0.46 -11.28 3.91
N GLN A 293 0.26 -12.35 4.28
CA GLN A 293 0.36 -13.56 3.47
C GLN A 293 -0.42 -14.75 4.04
N SER A 294 -0.86 -14.65 5.29
CA SER A 294 -1.50 -15.77 6.01
C SER A 294 -2.98 -15.94 5.69
N ALA A 295 -3.61 -15.00 4.99
CA ALA A 295 -4.99 -15.14 4.53
C ALA A 295 -5.05 -15.53 3.06
N SER A 296 -5.98 -16.41 2.72
CA SER A 296 -6.28 -16.83 1.35
C SER A 296 -7.65 -16.37 0.84
N VAL A 297 -8.47 -15.80 1.71
CA VAL A 297 -9.78 -15.25 1.37
C VAL A 297 -9.81 -13.76 1.67
N VAL A 298 -10.25 -12.96 0.69
CA VAL A 298 -10.40 -11.51 0.81
C VAL A 298 -11.82 -11.13 0.45
N ILE A 299 -12.50 -10.40 1.34
CA ILE A 299 -13.86 -9.90 1.12
C ILE A 299 -13.80 -8.37 1.02
N LEU A 300 -14.42 -7.82 -0.01
CA LEU A 300 -14.58 -6.37 -0.20
C LEU A 300 -16.03 -5.96 0.06
N CYS A 301 -16.26 -5.08 1.07
CA CYS A 301 -17.57 -4.60 1.48
C CYS A 301 -17.79 -3.12 1.17
#